data_c8ea6849f5e3ce9d7c75782d9cbcca8b
#
_entry.id   c8ea6849f5e3ce9d7c75782d9cbcca8b
#
_cell.length_a   1.000
_cell.length_b   1.000
_cell.length_c   1.000
_cell.angle_alpha   90.00
_cell.angle_beta   90.00
_cell.angle_gamma   90.00
#
_symmetry.space_group_name_H-M   'P 1'
#
loop_
_entity.id
_entity.type
_entity.pdbx_description
1 polymer ?
#
loop_
_entity_poly.entity_id
_entity_poly.type
_entity_poly.pdbx_seq_one_letter_code
_entity_poly.pdbx_strand_id
1 'polypeptide(L)'
;MCGIVGYIGQRKAYPILIKGLKRLEYRGYDSAGVALISDNRQLNVYKAKGKVSELETFVAQKDTSGNIGIAHTRWATHGEPCSVNAHPHYSSSERLALIHNGIIENYAVLKEKLQAKGYVFKSSTDTEVLVQLIEYIQVTNHIDLLTAVQLALQEVIGAYAIAVLDKDNPDGIIAARKSSPLVVGIGEGEFFLASDATPIVEYTDKVVYLEDEEIALICRGEKLKVVNLKNVECPHEVKTVALNLGQLEKGGYPHFMLKEIFEQPGCIHDCMRGRINVEGTNVVLSAVIDYKERLLAAKRFVIVACGTSWHAALIGKHLIESFCRIPVEVEYASEFRYRDPVIDSNDVVIAISQSGETADTLAAVELAKSRGAFIYGICNAVGSSIPRATHTGSYIHVGPEIGVASTKAFTGQVTVLTMLALTLAKEKKTMDEGQYLAIVKELGHIPDKMKEVLKLNDRIAELSKIFTYAHNFIYLGRGYSYPVALEGALKLKEISYIHAEGYPAAEMKHGPIALVDAEMPVVVIATRNGLYEKVLSNIQEIKARKGRVIAIVTKGDTVISKIADTCIELPETMECLDPLITTVPLQLLAYHIAVCKGMDVDQPRNLAKSVTVE
;
A
#
# COMPACT_ATOMS: atom_id res chain seq x y z
N MET A 1 -8.65 -4.52 0.31
CA MET A 1 -9.29 -3.21 0.51
C MET A 1 -10.36 -2.98 -0.55
N CYS A 2 -11.42 -2.24 -0.20
CA CYS A 2 -12.50 -1.93 -1.14
C CYS A 2 -12.28 -0.56 -1.81
N GLY A 3 -12.92 -0.32 -2.96
CA GLY A 3 -12.91 0.96 -3.66
C GLY A 3 -14.28 1.61 -3.65
N ILE A 4 -14.37 2.85 -3.19
CA ILE A 4 -15.58 3.69 -3.26
C ILE A 4 -15.41 4.71 -4.38
N VAL A 5 -16.46 4.88 -5.20
CA VAL A 5 -16.61 5.98 -6.15
C VAL A 5 -18.04 6.52 -6.06
N GLY A 6 -18.19 7.84 -6.00
CA GLY A 6 -19.47 8.53 -6.08
C GLY A 6 -19.39 9.68 -7.08
N TYR A 7 -20.52 10.02 -7.66
CA TYR A 7 -20.64 11.16 -8.58
C TYR A 7 -22.02 11.80 -8.46
N ILE A 8 -22.03 13.11 -8.47
CA ILE A 8 -23.23 13.93 -8.65
C ILE A 8 -22.86 15.16 -9.52
N GLY A 9 -23.62 15.39 -10.58
CA GLY A 9 -23.34 16.51 -11.48
C GLY A 9 -24.33 16.59 -12.63
N GLN A 10 -23.86 17.09 -13.78
CA GLN A 10 -24.65 17.23 -15.00
C GLN A 10 -24.42 16.09 -16.01
N ARG A 11 -23.31 15.37 -15.88
CA ARG A 11 -22.95 14.28 -16.80
C ARG A 11 -23.63 12.97 -16.36
N LYS A 12 -23.69 11.99 -17.28
CA LYS A 12 -24.13 10.62 -16.92
C LYS A 12 -23.18 10.02 -15.88
N ALA A 13 -23.74 9.55 -14.77
CA ALA A 13 -22.95 9.03 -13.64
C ALA A 13 -22.27 7.70 -13.98
N TYR A 14 -22.96 6.78 -14.66
CA TYR A 14 -22.48 5.41 -14.89
C TYR A 14 -21.08 5.33 -15.53
N PRO A 15 -20.77 6.02 -16.64
CA PRO A 15 -19.43 5.96 -17.24
C PRO A 15 -18.32 6.46 -16.31
N ILE A 16 -18.59 7.49 -15.50
CA ILE A 16 -17.65 8.07 -14.54
C ILE A 16 -17.37 7.07 -13.42
N LEU A 17 -18.44 6.48 -12.86
CA LEU A 17 -18.36 5.51 -11.78
C LEU A 17 -17.59 4.26 -12.21
N ILE A 18 -17.90 3.68 -13.37
CA ILE A 18 -17.22 2.49 -13.87
C ILE A 18 -15.74 2.75 -14.17
N LYS A 19 -15.44 3.90 -14.78
CA LYS A 19 -14.04 4.29 -15.02
C LYS A 19 -13.28 4.49 -13.72
N GLY A 20 -13.92 5.08 -12.72
CA GLY A 20 -13.38 5.22 -11.36
C GLY A 20 -13.14 3.88 -10.69
N LEU A 21 -14.09 2.94 -10.76
CA LEU A 21 -13.94 1.59 -10.21
C LEU A 21 -12.77 0.84 -10.87
N LYS A 22 -12.61 0.92 -12.20
CA LYS A 22 -11.46 0.32 -12.91
C LYS A 22 -10.12 0.83 -12.39
N ARG A 23 -10.06 2.11 -12.01
CA ARG A 23 -8.86 2.70 -11.41
C ARG A 23 -8.63 2.29 -9.96
N LEU A 24 -9.67 1.82 -9.26
CA LEU A 24 -9.59 1.31 -7.89
C LEU A 24 -9.58 -0.21 -7.80
N GLU A 25 -9.63 -0.92 -8.93
CA GLU A 25 -9.73 -2.37 -8.95
C GLU A 25 -8.54 -3.05 -8.28
N TYR A 26 -7.35 -2.41 -8.28
CA TYR A 26 -6.17 -2.87 -7.53
C TYR A 26 -6.41 -2.94 -6.00
N ARG A 27 -7.44 -2.24 -5.49
CA ARG A 27 -7.82 -2.25 -4.07
C ARG A 27 -8.71 -3.44 -3.72
N GLY A 28 -9.56 -3.92 -4.65
CA GLY A 28 -10.46 -5.04 -4.43
C GLY A 28 -11.17 -5.42 -5.72
N TYR A 29 -11.32 -6.71 -5.96
CA TYR A 29 -11.83 -7.26 -7.22
C TYR A 29 -12.63 -8.56 -7.05
N ASP A 30 -13.10 -8.84 -5.82
CA ASP A 30 -13.93 -10.04 -5.53
C ASP A 30 -15.36 -9.88 -6.02
N SER A 31 -15.86 -8.67 -5.99
CA SER A 31 -17.15 -8.29 -6.55
C SER A 31 -17.21 -6.77 -6.80
N ALA A 32 -18.09 -6.36 -7.69
CA ALA A 32 -18.34 -4.95 -8.00
C ALA A 32 -19.84 -4.66 -8.08
N GLY A 33 -20.21 -3.38 -7.84
CA GLY A 33 -21.58 -2.95 -8.04
C GLY A 33 -21.75 -1.45 -8.07
N VAL A 34 -22.90 -1.02 -8.56
CA VAL A 34 -23.28 0.37 -8.76
C VAL A 34 -24.72 0.60 -8.34
N ALA A 35 -25.00 1.72 -7.70
CA ALA A 35 -26.33 2.26 -7.49
C ALA A 35 -26.46 3.59 -8.22
N LEU A 36 -27.56 3.76 -8.95
CA LEU A 36 -27.88 4.95 -9.74
C LEU A 36 -29.30 5.39 -9.42
N ILE A 37 -29.54 6.69 -9.32
CA ILE A 37 -30.89 7.24 -9.38
C ILE A 37 -31.11 7.65 -10.83
N SER A 38 -31.99 6.90 -11.52
CA SER A 38 -32.29 7.12 -12.95
C SER A 38 -33.07 8.41 -13.19
N ASP A 39 -33.15 8.82 -14.44
CA ASP A 39 -33.93 9.99 -14.87
C ASP A 39 -35.42 9.87 -14.47
N ASN A 40 -35.91 8.64 -14.30
CA ASN A 40 -37.27 8.33 -13.82
C ASN A 40 -37.38 8.26 -12.29
N ARG A 41 -36.36 8.72 -11.56
CA ARG A 41 -36.28 8.67 -10.08
C ARG A 41 -36.38 7.25 -9.49
N GLN A 42 -35.95 6.24 -10.24
CA GLN A 42 -35.83 4.88 -9.74
C GLN A 42 -34.41 4.65 -9.21
N LEU A 43 -34.29 4.00 -8.06
CA LEU A 43 -33.01 3.56 -7.51
C LEU A 43 -32.67 2.20 -8.12
N ASN A 44 -31.73 2.18 -9.05
CA ASN A 44 -31.27 0.98 -9.73
C ASN A 44 -29.94 0.51 -9.11
N VAL A 45 -29.91 -0.72 -8.58
CA VAL A 45 -28.69 -1.33 -8.03
C VAL A 45 -28.32 -2.56 -8.85
N TYR A 46 -27.10 -2.57 -9.36
CA TYR A 46 -26.53 -3.66 -10.15
C TYR A 46 -25.27 -4.19 -9.47
N LYS A 47 -25.18 -5.50 -9.30
CA LYS A 47 -24.07 -6.16 -8.59
C LYS A 47 -23.62 -7.41 -9.33
N ALA A 48 -22.30 -7.63 -9.42
CA ALA A 48 -21.69 -8.81 -10.00
C ALA A 48 -20.55 -9.33 -9.12
N LYS A 49 -20.37 -10.66 -9.11
CA LYS A 49 -19.18 -11.30 -8.58
C LYS A 49 -18.03 -11.12 -9.58
N GLY A 50 -16.82 -10.90 -9.11
CA GLY A 50 -15.62 -10.75 -9.94
C GLY A 50 -15.28 -9.28 -10.24
N LYS A 51 -14.51 -9.07 -11.31
CA LYS A 51 -13.96 -7.78 -11.72
C LYS A 51 -15.03 -6.81 -12.24
N VAL A 52 -14.66 -5.54 -12.38
CA VAL A 52 -15.56 -4.48 -12.93
C VAL A 52 -16.03 -4.83 -14.34
N SER A 53 -15.25 -5.55 -15.14
CA SER A 53 -15.65 -6.03 -16.47
C SER A 53 -16.87 -6.97 -16.43
N GLU A 54 -17.00 -7.79 -15.37
CA GLU A 54 -18.17 -8.65 -15.18
C GLU A 54 -19.43 -7.82 -14.88
N LEU A 55 -19.27 -6.75 -14.08
CA LEU A 55 -20.36 -5.80 -13.81
C LEU A 55 -20.78 -5.09 -15.10
N GLU A 56 -19.84 -4.63 -15.95
CA GLU A 56 -20.17 -4.01 -17.24
C GLU A 56 -20.95 -4.94 -18.15
N THR A 57 -20.52 -6.20 -18.24
CA THR A 57 -21.22 -7.23 -19.01
C THR A 57 -22.64 -7.46 -18.50
N PHE A 58 -22.82 -7.53 -17.17
CA PHE A 58 -24.12 -7.71 -16.52
C PHE A 58 -25.07 -6.53 -16.76
N VAL A 59 -24.54 -5.32 -16.86
CA VAL A 59 -25.32 -4.07 -16.95
C VAL A 59 -25.56 -3.61 -18.39
N ALA A 60 -24.94 -4.24 -19.39
CA ALA A 60 -24.93 -3.79 -20.80
C ALA A 60 -26.32 -3.51 -21.43
N GLN A 61 -27.36 -4.17 -20.93
CA GLN A 61 -28.75 -3.99 -21.43
C GLN A 61 -29.70 -3.43 -20.37
N LYS A 62 -29.18 -2.85 -19.29
CA LYS A 62 -29.97 -2.31 -18.17
C LYS A 62 -30.03 -0.79 -18.20
N ASP A 63 -30.99 -0.21 -17.49
CA ASP A 63 -31.09 1.24 -17.34
C ASP A 63 -29.95 1.77 -16.48
N THR A 64 -29.04 2.49 -17.13
CA THR A 64 -27.92 3.19 -16.51
C THR A 64 -28.05 4.70 -16.64
N SER A 65 -29.27 5.20 -16.89
CA SER A 65 -29.56 6.62 -16.94
C SER A 65 -29.36 7.28 -15.57
N GLY A 66 -29.29 8.61 -15.57
CA GLY A 66 -29.11 9.39 -14.37
C GLY A 66 -27.72 9.99 -14.21
N ASN A 67 -27.66 11.00 -13.38
CA ASN A 67 -26.48 11.85 -13.20
C ASN A 67 -26.02 11.92 -11.72
N ILE A 68 -26.49 10.97 -10.92
CA ILE A 68 -26.07 10.73 -9.56
C ILE A 68 -25.92 9.21 -9.34
N GLY A 69 -24.89 8.81 -8.61
CA GLY A 69 -24.70 7.42 -8.25
C GLY A 69 -23.51 7.18 -7.35
N ILE A 70 -23.46 5.97 -6.80
CA ILE A 70 -22.36 5.43 -6.01
C ILE A 70 -21.97 4.06 -6.53
N ALA A 71 -20.70 3.70 -6.45
CA ALA A 71 -20.19 2.45 -6.95
C ALA A 71 -19.07 1.92 -6.06
N HIS A 72 -18.87 0.61 -6.08
CA HIS A 72 -17.99 -0.07 -5.15
C HIS A 72 -17.29 -1.27 -5.79
N THR A 73 -16.00 -1.46 -5.48
CA THR A 73 -15.28 -2.72 -5.65
C THR A 73 -14.99 -3.31 -4.29
N ARG A 74 -15.32 -4.58 -4.10
CA ARG A 74 -15.23 -5.25 -2.80
C ARG A 74 -14.02 -6.17 -2.72
N TRP A 75 -13.37 -6.11 -1.57
CA TRP A 75 -12.50 -7.13 -1.01
C TRP A 75 -13.25 -7.75 0.18
N ALA A 76 -13.58 -9.03 0.10
CA ALA A 76 -14.44 -9.67 1.09
C ALA A 76 -13.75 -9.78 2.45
N THR A 77 -14.35 -9.19 3.48
CA THR A 77 -13.99 -9.33 4.90
C THR A 77 -15.05 -10.15 5.64
N HIS A 78 -16.33 -9.87 5.41
CA HIS A 78 -17.48 -10.56 5.98
C HIS A 78 -18.37 -11.15 4.88
N GLY A 79 -18.60 -12.46 4.91
CA GLY A 79 -19.36 -13.19 3.91
C GLY A 79 -18.55 -13.45 2.61
N GLU A 80 -18.81 -14.60 2.00
CA GLU A 80 -18.13 -15.06 0.77
C GLU A 80 -18.32 -14.10 -0.41
N PRO A 81 -17.39 -14.07 -1.38
CA PRO A 81 -17.55 -13.32 -2.61
C PRO A 81 -18.70 -13.86 -3.48
N CYS A 82 -19.84 -13.18 -3.44
CA CYS A 82 -21.01 -13.47 -4.27
C CYS A 82 -21.80 -12.19 -4.57
N SER A 83 -22.70 -12.24 -5.55
CA SER A 83 -23.48 -11.06 -5.94
C SER A 83 -24.39 -10.53 -4.83
N VAL A 84 -24.86 -11.38 -3.91
CA VAL A 84 -25.70 -10.97 -2.78
C VAL A 84 -24.91 -10.12 -1.80
N ASN A 85 -23.67 -10.53 -1.51
CA ASN A 85 -22.78 -9.84 -0.57
C ASN A 85 -22.02 -8.66 -1.20
N ALA A 86 -22.12 -8.45 -2.53
CA ALA A 86 -21.55 -7.29 -3.19
C ALA A 86 -22.28 -6.00 -2.77
N HIS A 87 -21.56 -4.88 -2.71
CA HIS A 87 -22.14 -3.56 -2.51
C HIS A 87 -22.61 -2.96 -3.85
N PRO A 88 -23.56 -2.04 -3.84
CA PRO A 88 -24.31 -1.42 -2.73
C PRO A 88 -25.35 -2.35 -2.10
N HIS A 89 -25.70 -2.08 -0.83
CA HIS A 89 -26.84 -2.72 -0.14
C HIS A 89 -28.05 -1.80 -0.08
N TYR A 90 -29.24 -2.37 -0.21
CA TYR A 90 -30.52 -1.68 -0.03
C TYR A 90 -30.96 -1.69 1.42
N SER A 91 -31.71 -0.66 1.83
CA SER A 91 -32.60 -0.73 3.00
C SER A 91 -33.84 -1.60 2.73
N SER A 92 -34.58 -1.97 3.76
CA SER A 92 -35.77 -2.84 3.65
C SER A 92 -36.85 -2.28 2.71
N SER A 93 -37.04 -0.98 2.66
CA SER A 93 -37.99 -0.31 1.75
C SER A 93 -37.43 -0.13 0.32
N GLU A 94 -36.15 -0.52 0.07
CA GLU A 94 -35.42 -0.25 -1.17
C GLU A 94 -35.33 1.25 -1.52
N ARG A 95 -35.45 2.12 -0.52
CA ARG A 95 -35.30 3.55 -0.69
C ARG A 95 -33.87 4.03 -0.59
N LEU A 96 -33.09 3.47 0.35
CA LEU A 96 -31.71 3.81 0.55
C LEU A 96 -30.80 2.80 -0.12
N ALA A 97 -29.68 3.28 -0.70
CA ALA A 97 -28.57 2.43 -1.11
C ALA A 97 -27.29 2.91 -0.43
N LEU A 98 -26.49 1.98 0.11
CA LEU A 98 -25.29 2.28 0.86
C LEU A 98 -24.11 1.41 0.38
N ILE A 99 -22.95 2.04 0.27
CA ILE A 99 -21.64 1.38 0.09
C ILE A 99 -20.77 1.65 1.30
N HIS A 100 -19.86 0.74 1.62
CA HIS A 100 -19.05 0.78 2.83
C HIS A 100 -17.67 0.17 2.61
N ASN A 101 -16.65 0.88 3.05
CA ASN A 101 -15.29 0.39 3.30
C ASN A 101 -15.06 0.37 4.81
N GLY A 102 -14.67 -0.73 5.37
CA GLY A 102 -14.43 -0.85 6.80
C GLY A 102 -14.98 -2.15 7.37
N ILE A 103 -15.06 -2.20 8.69
CA ILE A 103 -15.67 -3.30 9.45
C ILE A 103 -16.46 -2.70 10.61
N ILE A 104 -17.71 -3.11 10.73
CA ILE A 104 -18.57 -2.78 11.87
C ILE A 104 -18.49 -3.92 12.88
N GLU A 105 -17.68 -3.76 13.90
CA GLU A 105 -17.36 -4.83 14.86
C GLU A 105 -18.57 -5.32 15.65
N ASN A 106 -19.47 -4.39 16.00
CA ASN A 106 -20.69 -4.71 16.77
C ASN A 106 -21.90 -5.08 15.88
N TYR A 107 -21.69 -5.39 14.60
CA TYR A 107 -22.78 -5.65 13.65
C TYR A 107 -23.72 -6.80 14.09
N ALA A 108 -23.20 -7.83 14.74
CA ALA A 108 -24.01 -8.97 15.18
C ALA A 108 -25.08 -8.54 16.20
N VAL A 109 -24.71 -7.73 17.19
CA VAL A 109 -25.62 -7.19 18.20
C VAL A 109 -26.67 -6.26 17.57
N LEU A 110 -26.24 -5.39 16.64
CA LEU A 110 -27.14 -4.51 15.90
C LEU A 110 -28.12 -5.30 15.03
N LYS A 111 -27.64 -6.36 14.37
CA LYS A 111 -28.46 -7.25 13.54
C LYS A 111 -29.56 -7.94 14.36
N GLU A 112 -29.23 -8.50 15.52
CA GLU A 112 -30.21 -9.12 16.42
C GLU A 112 -31.28 -8.13 16.87
N LYS A 113 -30.91 -6.91 17.25
CA LYS A 113 -31.83 -5.85 17.61
C LYS A 113 -32.80 -5.50 16.47
N LEU A 114 -32.30 -5.39 15.24
CA LEU A 114 -33.12 -5.08 14.06
C LEU A 114 -34.01 -6.26 13.65
N GLN A 115 -33.54 -7.50 13.76
CA GLN A 115 -34.37 -8.70 13.53
C GLN A 115 -35.55 -8.77 14.51
N ALA A 116 -35.32 -8.42 15.79
CA ALA A 116 -36.38 -8.31 16.78
C ALA A 116 -37.43 -7.22 16.45
N LYS A 117 -37.08 -6.26 15.58
CA LYS A 117 -37.96 -5.23 15.03
C LYS A 117 -38.63 -5.60 13.69
N GLY A 118 -38.36 -6.82 13.19
CA GLY A 118 -38.96 -7.33 11.96
C GLY A 118 -38.13 -7.09 10.69
N TYR A 119 -36.89 -6.58 10.79
CA TYR A 119 -36.01 -6.42 9.63
C TYR A 119 -35.47 -7.77 9.16
N VAL A 120 -35.50 -7.98 7.85
CA VAL A 120 -35.02 -9.21 7.19
C VAL A 120 -33.71 -8.89 6.45
N PHE A 121 -32.71 -9.73 6.63
CA PHE A 121 -31.39 -9.58 6.02
C PHE A 121 -31.21 -10.56 4.87
N LYS A 122 -30.80 -10.07 3.71
CA LYS A 122 -30.54 -10.84 2.48
C LYS A 122 -29.09 -11.29 2.37
N SER A 123 -28.16 -10.54 2.98
CA SER A 123 -26.72 -10.78 2.94
C SER A 123 -26.15 -11.16 4.31
N SER A 124 -24.91 -11.61 4.28
CA SER A 124 -24.12 -11.89 5.49
C SER A 124 -23.15 -10.74 5.85
N THR A 125 -23.33 -9.56 5.22
CA THR A 125 -22.42 -8.42 5.42
C THR A 125 -22.85 -7.54 6.59
N ASP A 126 -21.89 -6.93 7.25
CA ASP A 126 -22.06 -5.88 8.25
C ASP A 126 -22.66 -4.60 7.64
N THR A 127 -22.40 -4.34 6.37
CA THR A 127 -22.88 -3.19 5.62
C THR A 127 -24.41 -3.17 5.48
N GLU A 128 -25.04 -4.32 5.26
CA GLU A 128 -26.51 -4.40 5.21
C GLU A 128 -27.10 -4.03 6.57
N VAL A 129 -26.42 -4.38 7.66
CA VAL A 129 -26.86 -4.00 9.02
C VAL A 129 -26.89 -2.48 9.18
N LEU A 130 -25.87 -1.78 8.66
CA LEU A 130 -25.79 -0.33 8.75
C LEU A 130 -26.90 0.37 7.97
N VAL A 131 -27.18 -0.03 6.73
CA VAL A 131 -28.26 0.62 5.95
C VAL A 131 -29.63 0.37 6.56
N GLN A 132 -29.86 -0.81 7.13
CA GLN A 132 -31.09 -1.12 7.87
C GLN A 132 -31.19 -0.29 9.16
N LEU A 133 -30.09 -0.09 9.88
CA LEU A 133 -30.06 0.74 11.08
C LEU A 133 -30.41 2.20 10.77
N ILE A 134 -29.85 2.76 9.71
CA ILE A 134 -30.14 4.13 9.27
C ILE A 134 -31.63 4.27 8.94
N GLU A 135 -32.20 3.35 8.17
CA GLU A 135 -33.62 3.38 7.84
C GLU A 135 -34.48 3.23 9.08
N TYR A 136 -34.17 2.29 9.97
CA TYR A 136 -34.89 2.09 11.22
C TYR A 136 -34.94 3.37 12.06
N ILE A 137 -33.80 4.01 12.27
CA ILE A 137 -33.71 5.26 13.05
C ILE A 137 -34.49 6.37 12.38
N GLN A 138 -34.38 6.51 11.05
CA GLN A 138 -35.07 7.55 10.30
C GLN A 138 -36.59 7.41 10.38
N VAL A 139 -37.09 6.22 10.12
CA VAL A 139 -38.55 5.95 10.09
C VAL A 139 -39.15 6.03 11.50
N THR A 140 -38.47 5.44 12.48
CA THR A 140 -39.02 5.41 13.86
C THR A 140 -39.07 6.79 14.50
N ASN A 141 -38.10 7.66 14.22
CA ASN A 141 -38.03 8.99 14.84
C ASN A 141 -38.56 10.11 13.94
N HIS A 142 -38.97 9.81 12.70
CA HIS A 142 -39.46 10.80 11.72
C HIS A 142 -38.50 11.97 11.50
N ILE A 143 -37.19 11.66 11.34
CA ILE A 143 -36.10 12.62 11.16
C ILE A 143 -35.56 12.60 9.74
N ASP A 144 -34.77 13.64 9.38
CA ASP A 144 -34.06 13.68 8.10
C ASP A 144 -32.95 12.64 8.02
N LEU A 145 -32.45 12.38 6.78
CA LEU A 145 -31.45 11.36 6.54
C LEU A 145 -30.09 11.70 7.21
N LEU A 146 -29.69 12.98 7.23
CA LEU A 146 -28.43 13.37 7.87
C LEU A 146 -28.44 13.02 9.36
N THR A 147 -29.50 13.41 10.04
CA THR A 147 -29.66 13.12 11.48
C THR A 147 -29.74 11.61 11.73
N ALA A 148 -30.39 10.85 10.85
CA ALA A 148 -30.45 9.39 10.97
C ALA A 148 -29.07 8.75 10.79
N VAL A 149 -28.27 9.22 9.83
CA VAL A 149 -26.87 8.76 9.63
C VAL A 149 -26.01 9.11 10.85
N GLN A 150 -26.14 10.34 11.39
CA GLN A 150 -25.39 10.75 12.59
C GLN A 150 -25.67 9.83 13.78
N LEU A 151 -26.94 9.56 14.06
CA LEU A 151 -27.35 8.69 15.16
C LEU A 151 -26.91 7.23 14.93
N ALA A 152 -27.05 6.73 13.70
CA ALA A 152 -26.61 5.37 13.38
C ALA A 152 -25.09 5.20 13.57
N LEU A 153 -24.29 6.19 13.14
CA LEU A 153 -22.83 6.14 13.28
C LEU A 153 -22.36 6.31 14.73
N GLN A 154 -23.15 6.91 15.61
CA GLN A 154 -22.87 6.93 17.06
C GLN A 154 -23.06 5.56 17.72
N GLU A 155 -23.92 4.69 17.18
CA GLU A 155 -24.13 3.32 17.66
C GLU A 155 -23.10 2.33 17.13
N VAL A 156 -22.35 2.69 16.07
CA VAL A 156 -21.39 1.83 15.38
C VAL A 156 -20.03 1.84 16.07
N ILE A 157 -19.50 0.65 16.33
CA ILE A 157 -18.13 0.43 16.77
C ILE A 157 -17.34 -0.14 15.59
N GLY A 158 -16.20 0.47 15.24
CA GLY A 158 -15.34 0.03 14.17
C GLY A 158 -14.96 1.13 13.17
N ALA A 159 -14.38 0.72 12.04
CA ALA A 159 -13.93 1.59 10.98
C ALA A 159 -14.97 1.66 9.85
N TYR A 160 -15.19 2.86 9.31
CA TYR A 160 -16.07 3.04 8.16
C TYR A 160 -15.66 4.18 7.24
N ALA A 161 -15.88 3.98 5.95
CA ALA A 161 -16.10 5.03 4.96
C ALA A 161 -17.36 4.64 4.19
N ILE A 162 -18.38 5.48 4.21
CA ILE A 162 -19.69 5.18 3.62
C ILE A 162 -20.12 6.25 2.62
N ALA A 163 -20.94 5.84 1.65
CA ALA A 163 -21.74 6.76 0.86
C ALA A 163 -23.20 6.23 0.78
N VAL A 164 -24.13 7.13 0.94
CA VAL A 164 -25.58 6.83 1.00
C VAL A 164 -26.31 7.63 -0.07
N LEU A 165 -27.13 6.95 -0.85
CA LEU A 165 -28.13 7.52 -1.76
C LEU A 165 -29.52 7.34 -1.17
N ASP A 166 -30.38 8.35 -1.33
CA ASP A 166 -31.79 8.31 -0.99
C ASP A 166 -32.62 8.59 -2.25
N LYS A 167 -33.48 7.63 -2.63
CA LYS A 167 -34.40 7.74 -3.77
C LYS A 167 -35.33 8.96 -3.65
N ASP A 168 -35.74 9.31 -2.40
CA ASP A 168 -36.62 10.40 -2.13
C ASP A 168 -35.91 11.77 -2.13
N ASN A 169 -34.58 11.77 -2.03
CA ASN A 169 -33.74 12.95 -2.17
C ASN A 169 -32.65 12.73 -3.26
N PRO A 170 -33.02 12.78 -4.55
CA PRO A 170 -32.15 12.41 -5.66
C PRO A 170 -31.05 13.45 -5.97
N ASP A 171 -31.00 14.57 -5.26
CA ASP A 171 -30.06 15.66 -5.49
C ASP A 171 -28.91 15.70 -4.46
N GLY A 172 -28.73 14.62 -3.68
CA GLY A 172 -27.72 14.58 -2.66
C GLY A 172 -27.07 13.20 -2.43
N ILE A 173 -25.80 13.23 -2.03
CA ILE A 173 -25.06 12.08 -1.48
C ILE A 173 -24.62 12.45 -0.07
N ILE A 174 -24.87 11.58 0.91
CA ILE A 174 -24.28 11.69 2.25
C ILE A 174 -23.10 10.73 2.32
N ALA A 175 -21.93 11.26 2.70
CA ALA A 175 -20.73 10.47 2.86
C ALA A 175 -20.12 10.71 4.24
N ALA A 176 -19.62 9.67 4.89
CA ALA A 176 -19.01 9.78 6.21
C ALA A 176 -17.80 8.85 6.34
N ARG A 177 -16.85 9.22 7.22
CA ARG A 177 -15.68 8.38 7.47
C ARG A 177 -15.28 8.32 8.94
N LYS A 178 -14.65 7.17 9.29
CA LYS A 178 -13.86 6.95 10.50
C LYS A 178 -12.84 5.87 10.20
N SER A 179 -11.55 6.19 10.33
CA SER A 179 -10.40 5.31 10.06
C SER A 179 -10.20 4.86 8.60
N SER A 180 -11.25 4.66 7.81
CA SER A 180 -11.16 4.34 6.39
C SER A 180 -11.09 5.60 5.53
N PRO A 181 -10.21 5.69 4.49
CA PRO A 181 -10.03 6.94 3.74
C PRO A 181 -11.22 7.29 2.85
N LEU A 182 -11.54 8.58 2.78
CA LEU A 182 -12.56 9.14 1.91
C LEU A 182 -12.22 10.57 1.50
N VAL A 183 -12.35 10.88 0.21
CA VAL A 183 -12.01 12.17 -0.38
C VAL A 183 -13.14 12.66 -1.29
N VAL A 184 -13.43 13.96 -1.22
CA VAL A 184 -14.41 14.64 -2.08
C VAL A 184 -13.67 15.50 -3.09
N GLY A 185 -13.89 15.28 -4.38
CA GLY A 185 -13.41 16.13 -5.48
C GLY A 185 -14.42 17.23 -5.81
N ILE A 186 -13.94 18.45 -6.01
CA ILE A 186 -14.76 19.63 -6.32
C ILE A 186 -14.53 20.02 -7.77
N GLY A 187 -15.50 19.72 -8.64
CA GLY A 187 -15.54 20.14 -10.04
C GLY A 187 -16.42 21.38 -10.29
N GLU A 188 -16.55 21.77 -11.54
CA GLU A 188 -17.43 22.88 -11.94
C GLU A 188 -18.89 22.41 -12.03
N GLY A 189 -19.65 22.69 -10.97
CA GLY A 189 -21.05 22.27 -10.84
C GLY A 189 -21.25 20.76 -10.64
N GLU A 190 -20.23 20.06 -10.20
CA GLU A 190 -20.25 18.64 -9.95
C GLU A 190 -19.29 18.25 -8.82
N PHE A 191 -19.59 17.11 -8.20
CA PHE A 191 -18.76 16.54 -7.15
C PHE A 191 -18.46 15.08 -7.42
N PHE A 192 -17.29 14.67 -6.96
CA PHE A 192 -16.79 13.31 -6.99
C PHE A 192 -16.50 12.85 -5.57
N LEU A 193 -16.75 11.60 -5.29
CA LEU A 193 -16.40 10.95 -4.04
C LEU A 193 -15.55 9.74 -4.35
N ALA A 194 -14.47 9.52 -3.62
CA ALA A 194 -13.66 8.33 -3.79
C ALA A 194 -12.89 7.95 -2.51
N SER A 195 -12.48 6.69 -2.42
CA SER A 195 -11.61 6.21 -1.35
C SER A 195 -10.15 6.64 -1.49
N ASP A 196 -9.73 7.11 -2.66
CA ASP A 196 -8.49 7.88 -2.90
C ASP A 196 -8.67 8.83 -4.09
N ALA A 197 -7.69 9.71 -4.33
CA ALA A 197 -7.81 10.73 -5.38
C ALA A 197 -7.68 10.18 -6.82
N THR A 198 -7.21 8.95 -7.02
CA THR A 198 -6.92 8.36 -8.34
C THR A 198 -8.11 8.39 -9.32
N PRO A 199 -9.36 8.07 -8.93
CA PRO A 199 -10.52 8.21 -9.80
C PRO A 199 -10.89 9.65 -10.17
N ILE A 200 -10.50 10.61 -9.32
CA ILE A 200 -10.96 12.01 -9.37
C ILE A 200 -10.07 12.87 -10.26
N VAL A 201 -8.76 12.62 -10.29
CA VAL A 201 -7.75 13.52 -10.90
C VAL A 201 -7.94 13.80 -12.39
N GLU A 202 -8.71 12.98 -13.09
CA GLU A 202 -9.08 13.25 -14.51
C GLU A 202 -10.08 14.40 -14.62
N TYR A 203 -10.86 14.65 -13.60
CA TYR A 203 -11.99 15.56 -13.61
C TYR A 203 -11.70 16.84 -12.84
N THR A 204 -10.96 16.76 -11.76
CA THR A 204 -10.55 17.90 -10.93
C THR A 204 -9.31 17.57 -10.11
N ASP A 205 -8.46 18.57 -9.92
CA ASP A 205 -7.30 18.53 -9.01
C ASP A 205 -7.64 19.06 -7.60
N LYS A 206 -8.85 19.61 -7.40
CA LYS A 206 -9.30 20.19 -6.15
C LYS A 206 -10.02 19.14 -5.31
N VAL A 207 -9.47 18.84 -4.14
CA VAL A 207 -10.02 17.81 -3.25
C VAL A 207 -10.11 18.27 -1.80
N VAL A 208 -11.05 17.69 -1.07
CA VAL A 208 -11.19 17.78 0.37
C VAL A 208 -11.07 16.37 0.95
N TYR A 209 -10.11 16.16 1.85
CA TYR A 209 -9.99 14.92 2.61
C TYR A 209 -10.80 15.05 3.89
N LEU A 210 -11.74 14.12 4.10
CA LEU A 210 -12.50 14.09 5.33
C LEU A 210 -11.61 13.60 6.49
N GLU A 211 -11.86 14.10 7.68
CA GLU A 211 -11.27 13.61 8.93
C GLU A 211 -12.22 12.59 9.61
N ASP A 212 -11.75 11.96 10.68
CA ASP A 212 -12.55 10.96 11.38
C ASP A 212 -13.79 11.58 12.01
N GLU A 213 -14.91 10.83 11.93
CA GLU A 213 -16.23 11.22 12.42
C GLU A 213 -16.84 12.43 11.70
N GLU A 214 -16.36 12.75 10.49
CA GLU A 214 -16.93 13.77 9.63
C GLU A 214 -17.90 13.19 8.61
N ILE A 215 -18.90 14.03 8.28
CA ILE A 215 -19.96 13.73 7.31
C ILE A 215 -20.00 14.84 6.27
N ALA A 216 -19.82 14.49 5.03
CA ALA A 216 -19.97 15.39 3.88
C ALA A 216 -21.41 15.31 3.33
N LEU A 217 -22.04 16.47 3.21
CA LEU A 217 -23.28 16.67 2.47
C LEU A 217 -22.92 17.21 1.09
N ILE A 218 -23.14 16.40 0.08
CA ILE A 218 -22.76 16.66 -1.31
C ILE A 218 -24.03 16.84 -2.10
N CYS A 219 -24.49 18.09 -2.23
CA CYS A 219 -25.75 18.42 -2.89
C CYS A 219 -25.52 19.14 -4.22
N ARG A 220 -26.38 18.84 -5.20
CA ARG A 220 -26.34 19.46 -6.52
C ARG A 220 -26.56 20.98 -6.45
N GLY A 221 -25.63 21.75 -7.03
CA GLY A 221 -25.74 23.21 -7.08
C GLY A 221 -25.43 23.94 -5.77
N GLU A 222 -25.10 23.21 -4.72
CA GLU A 222 -24.70 23.77 -3.44
C GLU A 222 -23.18 23.70 -3.23
N LYS A 223 -22.68 24.40 -2.22
CA LYS A 223 -21.31 24.23 -1.77
C LYS A 223 -21.19 22.96 -0.92
N LEU A 224 -20.02 22.32 -1.00
CA LEU A 224 -19.72 21.20 -0.11
C LEU A 224 -19.88 21.66 1.35
N LYS A 225 -20.68 20.93 2.10
CA LYS A 225 -20.85 21.14 3.54
C LYS A 225 -20.34 19.90 4.29
N VAL A 226 -19.49 20.13 5.27
CA VAL A 226 -18.95 19.06 6.13
C VAL A 226 -19.34 19.36 7.57
N VAL A 227 -19.88 18.35 8.24
CA VAL A 227 -20.27 18.42 9.66
C VAL A 227 -19.72 17.22 10.40
N ASN A 228 -19.58 17.31 11.71
CA ASN A 228 -19.25 16.15 12.54
C ASN A 228 -20.51 15.40 13.04
N LEU A 229 -20.32 14.31 13.79
CA LEU A 229 -21.41 13.52 14.37
C LEU A 229 -22.31 14.32 15.33
N LYS A 230 -21.90 15.51 15.79
CA LYS A 230 -22.70 16.43 16.64
C LYS A 230 -23.31 17.57 15.84
N ASN A 231 -23.35 17.48 14.52
CA ASN A 231 -23.85 18.49 13.59
C ASN A 231 -23.16 19.87 13.69
N VAL A 232 -21.87 19.87 14.10
CA VAL A 232 -21.06 21.08 14.09
C VAL A 232 -20.34 21.15 12.74
N GLU A 233 -20.41 22.31 12.07
CA GLU A 233 -19.76 22.53 10.78
C GLU A 233 -18.24 22.54 10.94
N CYS A 234 -17.57 21.76 10.09
CA CYS A 234 -16.10 21.62 10.06
C CYS A 234 -15.55 22.35 8.83
N PRO A 235 -14.76 23.42 9.02
CA PRO A 235 -14.13 24.10 7.89
C PRO A 235 -13.01 23.23 7.30
N HIS A 236 -12.97 23.13 5.96
CA HIS A 236 -11.95 22.35 5.25
C HIS A 236 -11.16 23.20 4.27
N GLU A 237 -9.86 22.94 4.21
CA GLU A 237 -8.98 23.46 3.18
C GLU A 237 -9.11 22.61 1.91
N VAL A 238 -9.34 23.27 0.77
CA VAL A 238 -9.30 22.62 -0.54
C VAL A 238 -7.84 22.42 -0.93
N LYS A 239 -7.43 21.17 -1.08
CA LYS A 239 -6.06 20.81 -1.47
C LYS A 239 -5.98 20.52 -2.97
N THR A 240 -4.85 20.87 -3.57
CA THR A 240 -4.57 20.54 -4.98
C THR A 240 -3.75 19.26 -5.05
N VAL A 241 -4.23 18.30 -5.85
CA VAL A 241 -3.57 17.00 -6.06
C VAL A 241 -2.74 17.05 -7.33
N ALA A 242 -1.43 16.94 -7.21
CA ALA A 242 -0.49 16.90 -8.33
C ALA A 242 -0.26 15.45 -8.82
N LEU A 243 -1.28 14.83 -9.42
CA LEU A 243 -1.16 13.51 -10.07
C LEU A 243 -1.22 13.66 -11.59
N ASN A 244 -0.30 12.98 -12.31
CA ASN A 244 -0.31 12.94 -13.77
C ASN A 244 -1.02 11.66 -14.25
N LEU A 245 -2.02 11.81 -15.13
CA LEU A 245 -2.76 10.68 -15.72
C LEU A 245 -1.87 9.64 -16.39
N GLY A 246 -0.78 10.05 -17.06
CA GLY A 246 0.17 9.14 -17.69
C GLY A 246 0.85 8.17 -16.69
N GLN A 247 0.91 8.55 -15.42
CA GLN A 247 1.43 7.65 -14.36
C GLN A 247 0.45 6.52 -14.01
N LEU A 248 -0.83 6.70 -14.31
CA LEU A 248 -1.91 5.73 -14.03
C LEU A 248 -2.16 4.76 -15.19
N GLU A 249 -1.36 4.82 -16.25
CA GLU A 249 -1.45 3.95 -17.42
C GLU A 249 -0.23 3.05 -17.52
N LYS A 250 -0.37 1.90 -18.20
CA LYS A 250 0.74 0.93 -18.36
C LYS A 250 1.90 1.45 -19.23
N GLY A 251 1.70 2.51 -20.00
CA GLY A 251 2.75 3.17 -20.78
C GLY A 251 3.47 2.23 -21.78
N GLY A 252 2.74 1.29 -22.39
CA GLY A 252 3.29 0.30 -23.34
C GLY A 252 3.82 -0.99 -22.71
N TYR A 253 3.87 -1.08 -21.38
CA TYR A 253 4.22 -2.32 -20.69
C TYR A 253 3.01 -3.27 -20.61
N PRO A 254 3.23 -4.61 -20.62
CA PRO A 254 2.14 -5.57 -20.50
C PRO A 254 1.47 -5.52 -19.12
N HIS A 255 2.23 -5.19 -18.06
CA HIS A 255 1.77 -5.17 -16.67
C HIS A 255 2.29 -3.92 -15.94
N PHE A 256 1.54 -3.45 -14.93
CA PHE A 256 1.98 -2.37 -14.05
C PHE A 256 3.25 -2.74 -13.28
N MET A 257 3.33 -3.96 -12.76
CA MET A 257 4.51 -4.40 -12.03
C MET A 257 5.78 -4.27 -12.86
N LEU A 258 5.78 -4.67 -14.13
CA LEU A 258 6.96 -4.50 -14.98
C LEU A 258 7.30 -3.03 -15.23
N LYS A 259 6.29 -2.20 -15.52
CA LYS A 259 6.46 -0.75 -15.63
C LYS A 259 7.12 -0.18 -14.38
N GLU A 260 6.60 -0.52 -13.21
CA GLU A 260 7.07 -0.02 -11.91
C GLU A 260 8.49 -0.49 -11.58
N ILE A 261 8.89 -1.70 -12.00
CA ILE A 261 10.27 -2.18 -11.93
C ILE A 261 11.18 -1.29 -12.81
N PHE A 262 10.76 -0.96 -14.03
CA PHE A 262 11.53 -0.12 -14.95
C PHE A 262 11.53 1.36 -14.57
N GLU A 263 10.57 1.84 -13.81
CA GLU A 263 10.52 3.21 -13.31
C GLU A 263 11.52 3.48 -12.17
N GLN A 264 12.06 2.45 -11.51
CA GLN A 264 12.88 2.61 -10.30
C GLN A 264 14.05 3.59 -10.46
N PRO A 265 14.83 3.62 -11.56
CA PRO A 265 15.90 4.61 -11.71
C PRO A 265 15.39 6.06 -11.62
N GLY A 266 14.26 6.35 -12.26
CA GLY A 266 13.61 7.67 -12.18
C GLY A 266 13.07 7.96 -10.77
N CYS A 267 12.46 6.97 -10.15
CA CYS A 267 11.94 7.08 -8.78
C CYS A 267 13.05 7.39 -7.76
N ILE A 268 14.21 6.72 -7.85
CA ILE A 268 15.35 7.01 -6.97
C ILE A 268 15.86 8.43 -7.19
N HIS A 269 15.95 8.88 -8.45
CA HIS A 269 16.31 10.26 -8.77
C HIS A 269 15.31 11.25 -8.13
N ASP A 270 13.99 10.98 -8.23
CA ASP A 270 12.96 11.83 -7.65
C ASP A 270 12.98 11.82 -6.11
N CYS A 271 13.31 10.68 -5.48
CA CYS A 271 13.55 10.61 -4.03
C CYS A 271 14.68 11.56 -3.57
N MET A 272 15.72 11.71 -4.40
CA MET A 272 16.90 12.52 -4.09
C MET A 272 16.74 13.99 -4.47
N ARG A 273 15.82 14.30 -5.39
CA ARG A 273 15.65 15.65 -5.94
C ARG A 273 15.36 16.67 -4.83
N GLY A 274 16.17 17.73 -4.76
CA GLY A 274 16.11 18.77 -3.75
C GLY A 274 16.61 18.35 -2.35
N ARG A 275 17.05 17.09 -2.20
CA ARG A 275 17.59 16.55 -0.94
C ARG A 275 19.08 16.30 -1.00
N ILE A 276 19.63 16.05 -2.19
CA ILE A 276 21.06 16.04 -2.45
C ILE A 276 21.38 17.33 -3.20
N ASN A 277 22.40 18.07 -2.74
CA ASN A 277 22.84 19.29 -3.41
C ASN A 277 23.42 19.00 -4.81
N VAL A 278 23.50 20.04 -5.65
CA VAL A 278 23.94 19.90 -7.06
C VAL A 278 25.34 19.29 -7.17
N GLU A 279 26.23 19.62 -6.23
CA GLU A 279 27.60 19.10 -6.18
C GLU A 279 27.68 17.64 -5.71
N GLY A 280 26.57 17.04 -5.24
CA GLY A 280 26.56 15.66 -4.72
C GLY A 280 27.39 15.48 -3.45
N THR A 281 27.51 16.54 -2.63
CA THR A 281 28.37 16.56 -1.44
C THR A 281 27.61 16.64 -0.13
N ASN A 282 26.28 16.83 -0.19
CA ASN A 282 25.47 16.97 1.01
C ASN A 282 24.06 16.44 0.83
N VAL A 283 23.57 15.79 1.87
CA VAL A 283 22.16 15.34 1.98
C VAL A 283 21.46 16.18 3.04
N VAL A 284 20.29 16.71 2.70
CA VAL A 284 19.45 17.49 3.62
C VAL A 284 18.02 16.93 3.57
N LEU A 285 17.54 16.48 4.71
CA LEU A 285 16.13 16.18 4.94
C LEU A 285 15.56 17.24 5.89
N SER A 286 14.69 18.14 5.39
CA SER A 286 14.11 19.22 6.18
C SER A 286 13.48 18.71 7.49
N ALA A 287 12.72 17.60 7.41
CA ALA A 287 12.12 16.97 8.57
C ALA A 287 13.13 16.53 9.66
N VAL A 288 14.37 16.23 9.29
CA VAL A 288 15.45 15.92 10.25
C VAL A 288 16.02 17.22 10.84
N ILE A 289 16.21 18.22 10.02
CA ILE A 289 16.79 19.52 10.46
C ILE A 289 15.84 20.24 11.41
N ASP A 290 14.55 20.28 11.08
CA ASP A 290 13.52 20.95 11.90
C ASP A 290 13.36 20.33 13.29
N TYR A 291 13.61 19.01 13.44
CA TYR A 291 13.49 18.27 14.69
C TYR A 291 14.82 17.66 15.16
N LYS A 292 15.93 18.26 14.73
CA LYS A 292 17.29 17.77 14.96
C LYS A 292 17.58 17.41 16.42
N GLU A 293 17.31 18.33 17.33
CA GLU A 293 17.60 18.12 18.75
C GLU A 293 16.87 16.88 19.30
N ARG A 294 15.59 16.73 18.92
CA ARG A 294 14.77 15.61 19.36
C ARG A 294 15.25 14.28 18.79
N LEU A 295 15.63 14.25 17.51
CA LEU A 295 16.11 13.04 16.83
C LEU A 295 17.50 12.62 17.34
N LEU A 296 18.39 13.57 17.59
CA LEU A 296 19.74 13.28 18.10
C LEU A 296 19.75 12.88 19.58
N ALA A 297 18.78 13.34 20.38
CA ALA A 297 18.62 12.98 21.78
C ALA A 297 17.99 11.61 21.99
N ALA A 298 17.46 10.98 20.96
CA ALA A 298 16.81 9.68 21.06
C ALA A 298 17.77 8.60 21.57
N LYS A 299 17.33 7.82 22.55
CA LYS A 299 18.10 6.69 23.10
C LYS A 299 18.07 5.48 22.18
N ARG A 300 16.95 5.28 21.47
CA ARG A 300 16.77 4.26 20.44
C ARG A 300 15.73 4.71 19.41
N PHE A 301 15.78 4.06 18.27
CA PHE A 301 14.72 4.14 17.26
C PHE A 301 13.95 2.82 17.23
N VAL A 302 12.64 2.90 17.04
CA VAL A 302 11.79 1.74 16.78
C VAL A 302 11.15 1.94 15.43
N ILE A 303 11.34 1.03 14.49
CA ILE A 303 10.74 1.11 13.16
C ILE A 303 9.57 0.13 13.11
N VAL A 304 8.36 0.66 12.82
CA VAL A 304 7.14 -0.14 12.70
C VAL A 304 6.65 -0.14 11.26
N ALA A 305 6.41 -1.31 10.72
CA ALA A 305 5.96 -1.48 9.33
C ALA A 305 5.34 -2.87 9.10
N CYS A 306 4.76 -3.08 7.91
CA CYS A 306 4.23 -4.36 7.44
C CYS A 306 4.85 -4.75 6.09
N GLY A 307 4.99 -6.05 5.82
CA GLY A 307 5.38 -6.62 4.53
C GLY A 307 6.67 -6.04 3.96
N THR A 308 6.64 -5.61 2.71
CA THR A 308 7.77 -4.99 2.00
C THR A 308 8.40 -3.81 2.75
N SER A 309 7.58 -2.99 3.41
CA SER A 309 8.07 -1.86 4.23
C SER A 309 8.83 -2.32 5.46
N TRP A 310 8.47 -3.46 6.03
CA TRP A 310 9.21 -4.08 7.14
C TRP A 310 10.59 -4.59 6.67
N HIS A 311 10.69 -5.15 5.44
CA HIS A 311 12.00 -5.51 4.87
C HIS A 311 12.88 -4.27 4.63
N ALA A 312 12.31 -3.16 4.17
CA ALA A 312 13.03 -1.89 4.07
C ALA A 312 13.49 -1.38 5.45
N ALA A 313 12.65 -1.54 6.48
CA ALA A 313 12.99 -1.19 7.86
C ALA A 313 14.21 -1.95 8.40
N LEU A 314 14.36 -3.24 8.06
CA LEU A 314 15.55 -4.03 8.42
C LEU A 314 16.84 -3.47 7.81
N ILE A 315 16.78 -2.97 6.56
CA ILE A 315 17.91 -2.26 5.94
C ILE A 315 18.16 -0.94 6.67
N GLY A 316 17.10 -0.19 6.98
CA GLY A 316 17.17 1.04 7.77
C GLY A 316 17.82 0.84 9.13
N LYS A 317 17.54 -0.28 9.80
CA LYS A 317 18.21 -0.67 11.04
C LYS A 317 19.73 -0.74 10.84
N HIS A 318 20.18 -1.50 9.84
CA HIS A 318 21.62 -1.64 9.57
C HIS A 318 22.28 -0.29 9.26
N LEU A 319 21.62 0.56 8.47
CA LEU A 319 22.12 1.90 8.11
C LEU A 319 22.25 2.79 9.35
N ILE A 320 21.19 2.91 10.15
CA ILE A 320 21.16 3.81 11.32
C ILE A 320 22.13 3.31 12.41
N GLU A 321 22.15 2.02 12.70
CA GLU A 321 23.08 1.46 13.69
C GLU A 321 24.55 1.62 13.27
N SER A 322 24.85 1.39 11.98
CA SER A 322 26.20 1.53 11.43
C SER A 322 26.67 2.98 11.38
N PHE A 323 25.82 3.89 10.88
CA PHE A 323 26.23 5.27 10.62
C PHE A 323 26.03 6.19 11.82
N CYS A 324 24.92 6.03 12.55
CA CYS A 324 24.54 6.93 13.64
C CYS A 324 24.89 6.42 15.02
N ARG A 325 25.20 5.12 15.17
CA ARG A 325 25.46 4.46 16.46
C ARG A 325 24.30 4.64 17.44
N ILE A 326 23.06 4.55 16.90
CA ILE A 326 21.81 4.58 17.66
C ILE A 326 21.20 3.19 17.56
N PRO A 327 20.83 2.53 18.68
CA PRO A 327 20.14 1.23 18.65
C PRO A 327 18.81 1.32 17.91
N VAL A 328 18.50 0.32 17.08
CA VAL A 328 17.25 0.26 16.31
C VAL A 328 16.55 -1.08 16.52
N GLU A 329 15.30 -1.04 16.90
CA GLU A 329 14.39 -2.18 16.88
C GLU A 329 13.49 -2.10 15.63
N VAL A 330 13.18 -3.25 15.05
CA VAL A 330 12.26 -3.32 13.88
C VAL A 330 11.15 -4.30 14.22
N GLU A 331 9.92 -3.79 14.20
CA GLU A 331 8.74 -4.51 14.65
C GLU A 331 7.72 -4.63 13.50
N TYR A 332 7.02 -5.77 13.43
CA TYR A 332 5.77 -5.81 12.71
C TYR A 332 4.75 -4.91 13.39
N ALA A 333 4.13 -4.02 12.64
CA ALA A 333 3.16 -3.08 13.22
C ALA A 333 1.96 -3.81 13.86
N SER A 334 1.52 -4.94 13.30
CA SER A 334 0.50 -5.82 13.84
C SER A 334 0.85 -6.37 15.22
N GLU A 335 2.10 -6.81 15.42
CA GLU A 335 2.55 -7.33 16.71
C GLU A 335 2.78 -6.20 17.72
N PHE A 336 3.38 -5.08 17.26
CA PHE A 336 3.66 -3.92 18.10
C PHE A 336 2.40 -3.38 18.79
N ARG A 337 1.29 -3.27 18.09
CA ARG A 337 0.05 -2.68 18.62
C ARG A 337 -0.59 -3.51 19.74
N TYR A 338 -0.35 -4.83 19.81
CA TYR A 338 -1.01 -5.72 20.77
C TYR A 338 -0.12 -6.21 21.90
N ARG A 339 1.20 -6.19 21.75
CA ARG A 339 2.12 -6.75 22.75
C ARG A 339 2.43 -5.85 23.96
N ASP A 340 1.80 -4.68 24.09
CA ASP A 340 2.09 -3.70 25.12
C ASP A 340 3.58 -3.25 25.11
N PRO A 341 4.06 -2.59 24.04
CA PRO A 341 5.48 -2.30 23.85
C PRO A 341 6.01 -1.32 24.90
N VAL A 342 7.25 -1.53 25.33
CA VAL A 342 7.95 -0.59 26.22
C VAL A 342 8.42 0.60 25.38
N ILE A 343 7.66 1.68 25.41
CA ILE A 343 7.90 2.94 24.66
C ILE A 343 7.71 4.12 25.62
N ASP A 344 8.59 5.09 25.52
CA ASP A 344 8.50 6.33 26.28
C ASP A 344 8.90 7.57 25.46
N SER A 345 8.90 8.73 26.12
CA SER A 345 9.23 10.01 25.47
C SER A 345 10.68 10.15 25.00
N ASN A 346 11.59 9.22 25.34
CA ASN A 346 12.98 9.20 24.85
C ASN A 346 13.11 8.44 23.53
N ASP A 347 12.06 7.71 23.13
CA ASP A 347 12.07 6.92 21.92
C ASP A 347 11.63 7.75 20.70
N VAL A 348 12.15 7.40 19.53
CA VAL A 348 11.65 7.84 18.23
C VAL A 348 11.08 6.62 17.53
N VAL A 349 9.82 6.70 17.11
CA VAL A 349 9.17 5.66 16.32
C VAL A 349 9.12 6.11 14.86
N ILE A 350 9.68 5.30 13.96
CA ILE A 350 9.65 5.53 12.51
C ILE A 350 8.57 4.62 11.92
N ALA A 351 7.53 5.21 11.34
CA ALA A 351 6.46 4.48 10.67
C ALA A 351 6.69 4.47 9.16
N ILE A 352 6.74 3.28 8.54
CA ILE A 352 6.96 3.16 7.10
C ILE A 352 5.73 2.53 6.44
N SER A 353 5.17 3.22 5.45
CA SER A 353 4.03 2.71 4.67
C SER A 353 4.02 3.28 3.25
N GLN A 354 3.83 2.43 2.24
CA GLN A 354 3.66 2.90 0.86
C GLN A 354 2.35 3.69 0.71
N SER A 355 1.23 3.11 1.13
CA SER A 355 -0.10 3.75 1.00
C SER A 355 -0.35 4.85 2.02
N GLY A 356 0.34 4.81 3.18
CA GLY A 356 0.05 5.64 4.33
C GLY A 356 -1.32 5.37 4.97
N GLU A 357 -1.97 4.26 4.62
CA GLU A 357 -3.30 3.85 5.08
C GLU A 357 -3.32 2.45 5.69
N THR A 358 -2.17 1.85 5.97
CA THR A 358 -2.08 0.50 6.57
C THR A 358 -2.59 0.56 8.00
N ALA A 359 -3.68 -0.17 8.29
CA ALA A 359 -4.40 -0.10 9.57
C ALA A 359 -3.49 -0.38 10.77
N ASP A 360 -2.74 -1.50 10.73
CA ASP A 360 -1.81 -1.85 11.81
C ASP A 360 -0.73 -0.80 12.05
N THR A 361 -0.18 -0.23 10.95
CA THR A 361 0.85 0.80 11.07
C THR A 361 0.28 2.09 11.66
N LEU A 362 -0.94 2.48 11.27
CA LEU A 362 -1.62 3.64 11.84
C LEU A 362 -1.90 3.44 13.33
N ALA A 363 -2.44 2.28 13.72
CA ALA A 363 -2.71 1.95 15.12
C ALA A 363 -1.41 1.89 15.97
N ALA A 364 -0.31 1.37 15.41
CA ALA A 364 1.00 1.40 16.06
C ALA A 364 1.51 2.84 16.28
N VAL A 365 1.30 3.74 15.31
CA VAL A 365 1.60 5.18 15.43
C VAL A 365 0.81 5.82 16.56
N GLU A 366 -0.50 5.62 16.59
CA GLU A 366 -1.37 6.19 17.63
C GLU A 366 -1.00 5.66 19.03
N LEU A 367 -0.73 4.37 19.16
CA LEU A 367 -0.27 3.76 20.42
C LEU A 367 1.06 4.39 20.88
N ALA A 368 2.06 4.46 20.01
CA ALA A 368 3.35 5.05 20.36
C ALA A 368 3.23 6.53 20.74
N LYS A 369 2.40 7.28 20.02
CA LYS A 369 2.10 8.70 20.28
C LYS A 369 1.42 8.89 21.64
N SER A 370 0.45 8.03 21.99
CA SER A 370 -0.22 8.06 23.31
C SER A 370 0.73 7.83 24.48
N ARG A 371 1.88 7.15 24.25
CA ARG A 371 2.95 6.91 25.22
C ARG A 371 4.04 7.99 25.22
N GLY A 372 3.87 9.04 24.42
CA GLY A 372 4.77 10.20 24.38
C GLY A 372 5.96 10.05 23.43
N ALA A 373 6.07 8.98 22.64
CA ALA A 373 7.12 8.83 21.64
C ALA A 373 7.01 9.89 20.55
N PHE A 374 8.15 10.28 19.98
CA PHE A 374 8.20 11.12 18.80
C PHE A 374 8.06 10.28 17.54
N ILE A 375 7.15 10.64 16.66
CA ILE A 375 6.82 9.85 15.47
C ILE A 375 7.36 10.51 14.20
N TYR A 376 8.13 9.74 13.42
CA TYR A 376 8.65 10.12 12.10
C TYR A 376 8.00 9.23 11.03
N GLY A 377 7.37 9.81 10.01
CA GLY A 377 6.71 9.06 8.93
C GLY A 377 7.57 8.94 7.67
N ILE A 378 7.60 7.75 7.05
CA ILE A 378 8.13 7.55 5.69
C ILE A 378 7.02 6.96 4.83
N CYS A 379 6.41 7.80 3.98
CA CYS A 379 5.24 7.41 3.18
C CYS A 379 5.37 7.84 1.72
N ASN A 380 4.58 7.21 0.84
CA ASN A 380 4.50 7.64 -0.55
C ASN A 380 3.28 8.53 -0.82
N ALA A 381 2.11 8.14 -0.33
CA ALA A 381 0.86 8.86 -0.58
C ALA A 381 0.78 10.14 0.27
N VAL A 382 0.83 11.29 -0.42
CA VAL A 382 0.70 12.61 0.22
C VAL A 382 -0.73 12.79 0.74
N GLY A 383 -0.84 13.27 1.99
CA GLY A 383 -2.13 13.55 2.62
C GLY A 383 -2.86 12.31 3.16
N SER A 384 -2.26 11.12 3.13
CA SER A 384 -2.79 9.91 3.74
C SER A 384 -2.78 9.96 5.28
N SER A 385 -3.41 8.98 5.93
CA SER A 385 -3.67 9.01 7.38
C SER A 385 -2.39 8.95 8.22
N ILE A 386 -1.43 8.09 7.88
CA ILE A 386 -0.19 7.97 8.66
C ILE A 386 0.63 9.27 8.66
N PRO A 387 0.91 9.96 7.52
CA PRO A 387 1.60 11.25 7.55
C PRO A 387 0.90 12.31 8.40
N ARG A 388 -0.43 12.32 8.42
CA ARG A 388 -1.20 13.26 9.27
C ARG A 388 -1.09 12.95 10.76
N ALA A 389 -0.96 11.67 11.12
CA ALA A 389 -0.81 11.23 12.50
C ALA A 389 0.61 11.43 13.05
N THR A 390 1.63 11.54 12.20
CA THR A 390 3.03 11.70 12.59
C THR A 390 3.38 13.16 12.95
N HIS A 391 4.46 13.37 13.71
CA HIS A 391 4.93 14.72 14.04
C HIS A 391 5.68 15.36 12.87
N THR A 392 6.40 14.56 12.11
CA THR A 392 7.13 14.94 10.89
C THR A 392 7.43 13.72 10.04
N GLY A 393 8.01 13.91 8.86
CA GLY A 393 8.38 12.77 8.01
C GLY A 393 8.93 13.15 6.65
N SER A 394 9.17 12.14 5.84
CA SER A 394 9.64 12.27 4.47
C SER A 394 8.78 11.45 3.51
N TYR A 395 8.36 12.06 2.42
CA TYR A 395 7.74 11.32 1.31
C TYR A 395 8.79 10.69 0.42
N ILE A 396 8.52 9.50 -0.11
CA ILE A 396 9.47 8.79 -0.99
C ILE A 396 9.37 9.23 -2.46
N HIS A 397 8.31 9.92 -2.85
CA HIS A 397 8.12 10.50 -4.20
C HIS A 397 8.29 9.54 -5.39
N VAL A 398 7.91 8.27 -5.23
CA VAL A 398 8.01 7.28 -6.33
C VAL A 398 6.79 7.28 -7.26
N GLY A 399 5.86 8.22 -7.07
CA GLY A 399 4.59 8.27 -7.80
C GLY A 399 3.63 7.14 -7.42
N PRO A 400 2.47 7.03 -8.07
CA PRO A 400 1.52 5.96 -7.83
C PRO A 400 2.14 4.58 -8.11
N GLU A 401 1.87 3.62 -7.23
CA GLU A 401 2.24 2.21 -7.40
C GLU A 401 0.97 1.38 -7.39
N ILE A 402 0.64 0.79 -8.54
CA ILE A 402 -0.66 0.15 -8.83
C ILE A 402 -0.57 -1.36 -8.71
N GLY A 403 0.53 -1.96 -9.17
CA GLY A 403 0.78 -3.39 -8.99
C GLY A 403 0.65 -3.78 -7.51
N VAL A 404 -0.10 -4.84 -7.19
CA VAL A 404 -0.38 -5.24 -5.80
C VAL A 404 0.92 -5.55 -5.07
N ALA A 405 1.83 -6.32 -5.69
CA ALA A 405 3.16 -6.56 -5.16
C ALA A 405 4.04 -5.31 -5.30
N SER A 406 4.48 -4.74 -4.18
CA SER A 406 5.30 -3.51 -4.16
C SER A 406 6.69 -3.75 -4.76
N THR A 407 7.17 -2.78 -5.54
CA THR A 407 8.50 -2.80 -6.19
C THR A 407 9.26 -1.50 -5.97
N LYS A 408 8.87 -0.42 -6.64
CA LYS A 408 9.54 0.89 -6.57
C LYS A 408 9.38 1.57 -5.21
N ALA A 409 8.33 1.26 -4.47
CA ALA A 409 8.16 1.77 -3.11
C ALA A 409 9.26 1.25 -2.18
N PHE A 410 9.67 -0.03 -2.31
CA PHE A 410 10.75 -0.60 -1.53
C PHE A 410 12.07 0.16 -1.75
N THR A 411 12.50 0.32 -2.99
CA THR A 411 13.75 1.02 -3.32
C THR A 411 13.69 2.50 -2.94
N GLY A 412 12.51 3.14 -3.07
CA GLY A 412 12.28 4.50 -2.57
C GLY A 412 12.40 4.61 -1.06
N GLN A 413 11.84 3.66 -0.30
CA GLN A 413 11.95 3.61 1.16
C GLN A 413 13.41 3.41 1.60
N VAL A 414 14.13 2.49 0.99
CA VAL A 414 15.56 2.26 1.26
C VAL A 414 16.38 3.52 0.96
N THR A 415 16.10 4.22 -0.14
CA THR A 415 16.77 5.48 -0.49
C THR A 415 16.53 6.56 0.57
N VAL A 416 15.29 6.74 1.03
CA VAL A 416 14.98 7.72 2.08
C VAL A 416 15.60 7.33 3.42
N LEU A 417 15.60 6.05 3.78
CA LEU A 417 16.28 5.55 4.98
C LEU A 417 17.80 5.77 4.92
N THR A 418 18.41 5.60 3.75
CA THR A 418 19.82 5.90 3.53
C THR A 418 20.11 7.39 3.75
N MET A 419 19.29 8.27 3.17
CA MET A 419 19.42 9.72 3.35
C MET A 419 19.18 10.15 4.80
N LEU A 420 18.20 9.52 5.47
CA LEU A 420 17.93 9.75 6.90
C LEU A 420 19.15 9.40 7.75
N ALA A 421 19.72 8.21 7.55
CA ALA A 421 20.91 7.76 8.28
C ALA A 421 22.14 8.67 8.01
N LEU A 422 22.35 9.09 6.74
CA LEU A 422 23.42 10.00 6.38
C LEU A 422 23.25 11.38 7.02
N THR A 423 22.02 11.95 6.99
CA THR A 423 21.73 13.24 7.61
C THR A 423 21.98 13.20 9.12
N LEU A 424 21.47 12.16 9.79
CA LEU A 424 21.67 11.98 11.24
C LEU A 424 23.14 11.75 11.59
N ALA A 425 23.87 10.92 10.82
CA ALA A 425 25.30 10.64 11.07
C ALA A 425 26.15 11.90 10.95
N LYS A 426 25.86 12.74 9.95
CA LYS A 426 26.54 14.04 9.78
C LYS A 426 26.29 14.96 10.95
N GLU A 427 25.03 15.14 11.37
CA GLU A 427 24.65 15.98 12.48
C GLU A 427 25.20 15.49 13.82
N LYS A 428 25.26 14.17 13.99
CA LYS A 428 25.83 13.52 15.19
C LYS A 428 27.36 13.43 15.17
N LYS A 429 27.99 13.67 14.01
CA LYS A 429 29.44 13.54 13.77
C LYS A 429 29.97 12.14 14.09
N THR A 430 29.22 11.11 13.71
CA THR A 430 29.55 9.70 13.97
C THR A 430 30.19 9.00 12.77
N MET A 431 30.30 9.67 11.63
CA MET A 431 30.88 9.18 10.39
C MET A 431 32.02 10.10 9.94
N ASP A 432 33.08 9.50 9.39
CA ASP A 432 34.14 10.25 8.73
C ASP A 432 33.63 11.00 7.48
N GLU A 433 34.10 12.23 7.28
CA GLU A 433 33.66 13.08 6.17
C GLU A 433 33.97 12.46 4.80
N GLY A 434 35.13 11.82 4.64
CA GLY A 434 35.49 11.13 3.41
C GLY A 434 34.55 9.98 3.09
N GLN A 435 34.20 9.16 4.08
CA GLN A 435 33.21 8.09 3.94
C GLN A 435 31.82 8.64 3.62
N TYR A 436 31.39 9.69 4.29
CA TYR A 436 30.12 10.37 4.03
C TYR A 436 30.03 10.84 2.57
N LEU A 437 31.03 11.57 2.09
CA LEU A 437 31.09 12.07 0.72
C LEU A 437 31.10 10.95 -0.32
N ALA A 438 31.83 9.86 -0.05
CA ALA A 438 31.87 8.70 -0.94
C ALA A 438 30.49 8.05 -1.08
N ILE A 439 29.74 7.87 0.03
CA ILE A 439 28.40 7.28 0.00
C ILE A 439 27.41 8.21 -0.71
N VAL A 440 27.44 9.52 -0.45
CA VAL A 440 26.53 10.49 -1.08
C VAL A 440 26.74 10.50 -2.61
N LYS A 441 28.00 10.49 -3.04
CA LYS A 441 28.37 10.44 -4.46
C LYS A 441 27.90 9.16 -5.12
N GLU A 442 28.14 8.03 -4.46
CA GLU A 442 27.75 6.72 -4.95
C GLU A 442 26.21 6.58 -5.02
N LEU A 443 25.49 7.10 -4.03
CA LEU A 443 24.03 7.14 -4.04
C LEU A 443 23.50 7.90 -5.27
N GLY A 444 24.17 9.00 -5.66
CA GLY A 444 23.85 9.73 -6.90
C GLY A 444 24.03 8.91 -8.18
N HIS A 445 24.88 7.88 -8.18
CA HIS A 445 25.11 6.98 -9.33
C HIS A 445 24.18 5.76 -9.37
N ILE A 446 23.45 5.48 -8.29
CA ILE A 446 22.54 4.31 -8.22
C ILE A 446 21.52 4.28 -9.36
N PRO A 447 20.86 5.39 -9.77
CA PRO A 447 19.93 5.36 -10.90
C PRO A 447 20.54 4.81 -12.18
N ASP A 448 21.79 5.15 -12.50
CA ASP A 448 22.45 4.67 -13.72
C ASP A 448 22.86 3.20 -13.59
N LYS A 449 23.32 2.76 -12.42
CA LYS A 449 23.59 1.34 -12.13
C LYS A 449 22.31 0.50 -12.22
N MET A 450 21.19 1.00 -11.74
CA MET A 450 19.88 0.34 -11.93
C MET A 450 19.50 0.19 -13.41
N LYS A 451 19.76 1.22 -14.24
CA LYS A 451 19.53 1.12 -15.69
C LYS A 451 20.38 0.01 -16.33
N GLU A 452 21.60 -0.21 -15.84
CA GLU A 452 22.43 -1.34 -16.29
C GLU A 452 21.85 -2.68 -15.87
N VAL A 453 21.36 -2.79 -14.65
CA VAL A 453 20.70 -4.01 -14.15
C VAL A 453 19.44 -4.33 -14.95
N LEU A 454 18.63 -3.33 -15.29
CA LEU A 454 17.42 -3.49 -16.09
C LEU A 454 17.68 -4.02 -17.51
N LYS A 455 18.88 -3.83 -18.07
CA LYS A 455 19.28 -4.45 -19.35
C LYS A 455 19.34 -5.98 -19.28
N LEU A 456 19.38 -6.55 -18.08
CA LEU A 456 19.37 -8.00 -17.87
C LEU A 456 17.96 -8.61 -17.97
N ASN A 457 16.91 -7.79 -18.19
CA ASN A 457 15.52 -8.23 -18.25
C ASN A 457 15.31 -9.48 -19.11
N ASP A 458 15.76 -9.43 -20.36
CA ASP A 458 15.55 -10.53 -21.32
C ASP A 458 16.32 -11.80 -20.91
N ARG A 459 17.52 -11.66 -20.39
CA ARG A 459 18.31 -12.77 -19.84
C ARG A 459 17.61 -13.41 -18.64
N ILE A 460 17.06 -12.59 -17.75
CA ILE A 460 16.32 -13.09 -16.58
C ILE A 460 15.02 -13.75 -17.02
N ALA A 461 14.34 -13.22 -18.06
CA ALA A 461 13.17 -13.85 -18.63
C ALA A 461 13.46 -15.26 -19.18
N GLU A 462 14.55 -15.44 -19.91
CA GLU A 462 14.97 -16.77 -20.39
C GLU A 462 15.33 -17.72 -19.23
N LEU A 463 16.07 -17.20 -18.23
CA LEU A 463 16.40 -17.96 -17.03
C LEU A 463 15.13 -18.43 -16.28
N SER A 464 14.13 -17.56 -16.18
CA SER A 464 12.89 -17.84 -15.44
C SER A 464 12.10 -19.03 -15.99
N LYS A 465 12.20 -19.29 -17.29
CA LYS A 465 11.54 -20.46 -17.93
C LYS A 465 11.99 -21.80 -17.35
N ILE A 466 13.25 -21.88 -16.90
CA ILE A 466 13.85 -23.09 -16.34
C ILE A 466 13.21 -23.45 -14.99
N PHE A 467 12.69 -22.47 -14.24
CA PHE A 467 12.25 -22.64 -12.86
C PHE A 467 10.73 -22.70 -12.69
N THR A 468 9.97 -22.78 -13.78
CA THR A 468 8.50 -22.87 -13.74
C THR A 468 7.98 -24.15 -13.10
N TYR A 469 8.80 -25.20 -13.03
CA TYR A 469 8.49 -26.47 -12.37
C TYR A 469 8.53 -26.38 -10.85
N ALA A 470 9.30 -25.43 -10.30
CA ALA A 470 9.58 -25.38 -8.88
C ALA A 470 8.33 -25.05 -8.05
N HIS A 471 8.16 -25.75 -6.95
CA HIS A 471 7.13 -25.50 -5.96
C HIS A 471 7.65 -24.73 -4.75
N ASN A 472 8.96 -24.80 -4.53
CA ASN A 472 9.65 -24.15 -3.41
C ASN A 472 10.91 -23.42 -3.88
N PHE A 473 11.28 -22.37 -3.19
CA PHE A 473 12.52 -21.60 -3.37
C PHE A 473 13.11 -21.21 -2.03
N ILE A 474 14.43 -21.19 -1.95
CA ILE A 474 15.15 -20.59 -0.82
C ILE A 474 15.93 -19.37 -1.33
N TYR A 475 15.86 -18.28 -0.55
CA TYR A 475 16.63 -17.07 -0.78
C TYR A 475 17.61 -16.85 0.37
N LEU A 476 18.87 -16.61 0.06
CA LEU A 476 19.91 -16.45 1.07
C LEU A 476 20.64 -15.12 0.92
N GLY A 477 20.85 -14.44 2.06
CA GLY A 477 21.65 -13.23 2.14
C GLY A 477 22.35 -13.10 3.49
N ARG A 478 23.33 -12.20 3.58
CA ARG A 478 24.01 -11.82 4.83
C ARG A 478 24.05 -10.30 4.97
N GLY A 479 24.05 -9.79 6.21
CA GLY A 479 24.10 -8.36 6.48
C GLY A 479 22.98 -7.63 5.73
N TYR A 480 23.32 -6.61 4.94
CA TYR A 480 22.37 -5.85 4.12
C TYR A 480 21.62 -6.69 3.08
N SER A 481 22.20 -7.82 2.66
CA SER A 481 21.59 -8.71 1.65
C SER A 481 20.51 -9.63 2.25
N TYR A 482 20.46 -9.84 3.56
CA TYR A 482 19.42 -10.68 4.17
C TYR A 482 18.00 -10.10 4.00
N PRO A 483 17.74 -8.82 4.33
CA PRO A 483 16.44 -8.22 4.04
C PRO A 483 16.05 -8.25 2.54
N VAL A 484 17.02 -8.17 1.65
CA VAL A 484 16.78 -8.29 0.19
C VAL A 484 16.38 -9.72 -0.19
N ALA A 485 16.98 -10.73 0.45
CA ALA A 485 16.58 -12.13 0.27
C ALA A 485 15.13 -12.36 0.74
N LEU A 486 14.74 -11.77 1.88
CA LEU A 486 13.34 -11.78 2.34
C LEU A 486 12.39 -11.13 1.32
N GLU A 487 12.78 -9.97 0.78
CA GLU A 487 11.97 -9.24 -0.21
C GLU A 487 11.84 -10.02 -1.52
N GLY A 488 12.92 -10.63 -2.02
CA GLY A 488 12.88 -11.50 -3.21
C GLY A 488 11.96 -12.70 -3.02
N ALA A 489 12.04 -13.37 -1.87
CA ALA A 489 11.16 -14.48 -1.51
C ALA A 489 9.69 -14.02 -1.41
N LEU A 490 9.43 -12.85 -0.82
CA LEU A 490 8.09 -12.27 -0.74
C LEU A 490 7.52 -12.02 -2.15
N LYS A 491 8.28 -11.37 -3.04
CA LYS A 491 7.82 -11.11 -4.42
C LYS A 491 7.47 -12.40 -5.16
N LEU A 492 8.31 -13.42 -5.05
CA LEU A 492 8.03 -14.69 -5.73
C LEU A 492 6.75 -15.35 -5.21
N LYS A 493 6.56 -15.44 -3.88
CA LYS A 493 5.35 -16.07 -3.31
C LYS A 493 4.07 -15.31 -3.63
N GLU A 494 4.11 -13.97 -3.61
CA GLU A 494 2.94 -13.12 -3.85
C GLU A 494 2.33 -13.32 -5.23
N ILE A 495 3.16 -13.40 -6.28
CA ILE A 495 2.69 -13.34 -7.66
C ILE A 495 2.75 -14.68 -8.41
N SER A 496 3.58 -15.63 -7.97
CA SER A 496 3.72 -16.94 -8.61
C SER A 496 3.08 -18.09 -7.83
N TYR A 497 2.73 -17.86 -6.56
CA TYR A 497 2.22 -18.83 -5.59
C TYR A 497 3.20 -19.97 -5.29
N ILE A 498 4.47 -19.81 -5.64
CA ILE A 498 5.56 -20.69 -5.22
C ILE A 498 5.88 -20.39 -3.76
N HIS A 499 6.00 -21.43 -2.93
CA HIS A 499 6.46 -21.24 -1.56
C HIS A 499 7.94 -20.82 -1.55
N ALA A 500 8.21 -19.61 -1.10
CA ALA A 500 9.56 -19.04 -1.10
C ALA A 500 9.87 -18.44 0.27
N GLU A 501 11.07 -18.73 0.79
CA GLU A 501 11.53 -18.23 2.09
C GLU A 501 12.92 -17.64 2.00
N GLY A 502 13.13 -16.54 2.75
CA GLY A 502 14.42 -15.90 2.89
C GLY A 502 15.07 -16.23 4.23
N TYR A 503 16.36 -16.56 4.22
CA TYR A 503 17.11 -16.85 5.43
C TYR A 503 18.43 -16.08 5.51
N PRO A 504 18.93 -15.74 6.71
CA PRO A 504 20.33 -15.43 6.86
C PRO A 504 21.15 -16.64 6.42
N ALA A 505 22.09 -16.46 5.49
CA ALA A 505 22.76 -17.61 4.86
C ALA A 505 23.47 -18.55 5.88
N ALA A 506 23.92 -18.04 7.01
CA ALA A 506 24.48 -18.86 8.08
C ALA A 506 23.45 -19.75 8.78
N GLU A 507 22.22 -19.24 8.95
CA GLU A 507 21.13 -19.95 9.62
C GLU A 507 20.59 -21.13 8.82
N MET A 508 20.91 -21.18 7.52
CA MET A 508 20.59 -22.34 6.68
C MET A 508 21.03 -23.67 7.33
N LYS A 509 22.18 -23.68 8.03
CA LYS A 509 22.72 -24.87 8.71
C LYS A 509 21.89 -25.36 9.88
N HIS A 510 21.04 -24.49 10.44
CA HIS A 510 20.27 -24.76 11.65
C HIS A 510 18.83 -25.24 11.35
N GLY A 511 18.62 -25.88 10.20
CA GLY A 511 17.35 -26.49 9.80
C GLY A 511 17.08 -26.43 8.30
N PRO A 512 17.01 -25.24 7.67
CA PRO A 512 16.60 -25.09 6.25
C PRO A 512 17.43 -25.89 5.26
N ILE A 513 18.70 -26.21 5.55
CA ILE A 513 19.56 -27.03 4.69
C ILE A 513 19.00 -28.44 4.44
N ALA A 514 18.12 -28.93 5.32
CA ALA A 514 17.45 -30.22 5.16
C ALA A 514 16.52 -30.23 3.93
N LEU A 515 16.08 -29.06 3.47
CA LEU A 515 15.22 -28.91 2.30
C LEU A 515 15.99 -28.87 0.98
N VAL A 516 17.33 -28.74 1.03
CA VAL A 516 18.16 -28.58 -0.17
C VAL A 516 18.36 -29.92 -0.88
N ASP A 517 17.88 -30.00 -2.10
CA ASP A 517 18.05 -31.12 -3.03
C ASP A 517 18.24 -30.58 -4.48
N ALA A 518 18.22 -31.48 -5.45
CA ALA A 518 18.41 -31.14 -6.86
C ALA A 518 17.21 -30.40 -7.50
N GLU A 519 16.03 -30.47 -6.88
CA GLU A 519 14.79 -29.87 -7.35
C GLU A 519 14.54 -28.49 -6.68
N MET A 520 15.28 -28.16 -5.61
CA MET A 520 15.14 -26.92 -4.85
C MET A 520 16.08 -25.83 -5.40
N PRO A 521 15.57 -24.81 -6.10
CA PRO A 521 16.38 -23.65 -6.46
C PRO A 521 16.70 -22.81 -5.21
N VAL A 522 17.98 -22.40 -5.12
CA VAL A 522 18.49 -21.53 -4.05
C VAL A 522 19.05 -20.26 -4.68
N VAL A 523 18.42 -19.12 -4.41
CA VAL A 523 18.91 -17.80 -4.81
C VAL A 523 19.85 -17.29 -3.73
N VAL A 524 21.08 -16.93 -4.09
CA VAL A 524 22.09 -16.44 -3.13
C VAL A 524 22.57 -15.06 -3.56
N ILE A 525 22.44 -14.06 -2.69
CA ILE A 525 23.00 -12.73 -2.91
C ILE A 525 24.44 -12.76 -2.43
N ALA A 526 25.38 -12.68 -3.36
CA ALA A 526 26.81 -12.92 -3.16
C ALA A 526 27.66 -11.84 -3.82
N THR A 527 27.29 -10.58 -3.61
CA THR A 527 28.06 -9.42 -4.05
C THR A 527 29.40 -9.32 -3.33
N ARG A 528 30.36 -8.65 -3.96
CA ARG A 528 31.70 -8.49 -3.42
C ARG A 528 31.69 -7.47 -2.28
N ASN A 529 31.65 -7.97 -1.03
CA ASN A 529 31.64 -7.19 0.20
C ASN A 529 32.42 -7.90 1.31
N GLY A 530 32.43 -7.36 2.53
CA GLY A 530 33.16 -7.92 3.67
C GLY A 530 32.72 -9.34 4.10
N LEU A 531 31.58 -9.84 3.63
CA LEU A 531 31.02 -11.16 3.93
C LEU A 531 31.16 -12.17 2.79
N TYR A 532 31.79 -11.79 1.66
CA TYR A 532 31.88 -12.59 0.43
C TYR A 532 32.37 -14.01 0.67
N GLU A 533 33.50 -14.20 1.38
CA GLU A 533 34.07 -15.52 1.67
C GLU A 533 33.12 -16.40 2.50
N LYS A 534 32.34 -15.77 3.36
CA LYS A 534 31.36 -16.50 4.18
C LYS A 534 30.14 -16.96 3.33
N VAL A 535 29.74 -16.14 2.37
CA VAL A 535 28.66 -16.50 1.43
C VAL A 535 29.15 -17.58 0.47
N LEU A 536 30.41 -17.49 -0.02
CA LEU A 536 31.03 -18.52 -0.84
C LEU A 536 31.00 -19.89 -0.14
N SER A 537 31.38 -19.94 1.14
CA SER A 537 31.29 -21.19 1.93
C SER A 537 29.87 -21.74 1.99
N ASN A 538 28.84 -20.87 2.15
CA ASN A 538 27.46 -21.32 2.15
C ASN A 538 27.02 -21.87 0.77
N ILE A 539 27.47 -21.28 -0.34
CA ILE A 539 27.23 -21.81 -1.69
C ILE A 539 27.84 -23.21 -1.85
N GLN A 540 29.08 -23.40 -1.38
CA GLN A 540 29.74 -24.73 -1.41
C GLN A 540 28.96 -25.80 -0.64
N GLU A 541 28.39 -25.44 0.52
CA GLU A 541 27.56 -26.34 1.31
C GLU A 541 26.27 -26.75 0.61
N ILE A 542 25.63 -25.83 -0.11
CA ILE A 542 24.46 -26.10 -0.95
C ILE A 542 24.85 -27.02 -2.10
N LYS A 543 25.94 -26.72 -2.79
CA LYS A 543 26.44 -27.52 -3.92
C LYS A 543 26.84 -28.93 -3.52
N ALA A 544 27.41 -29.14 -2.31
CA ALA A 544 27.71 -30.45 -1.76
C ALA A 544 26.45 -31.33 -1.60
N ARG A 545 25.25 -30.73 -1.53
CA ARG A 545 23.95 -31.40 -1.45
C ARG A 545 23.19 -31.42 -2.79
N LYS A 546 23.91 -31.13 -3.88
CA LYS A 546 23.35 -31.06 -5.24
C LYS A 546 22.32 -29.93 -5.45
N GLY A 547 22.23 -28.96 -4.53
CA GLY A 547 21.32 -27.83 -4.65
C GLY A 547 21.63 -27.00 -5.91
N ARG A 548 20.60 -26.45 -6.52
CA ARG A 548 20.67 -25.64 -7.72
C ARG A 548 20.79 -24.16 -7.36
N VAL A 549 21.96 -23.56 -7.58
CA VAL A 549 22.28 -22.20 -7.12
C VAL A 549 22.12 -21.17 -8.24
N ILE A 550 21.32 -20.13 -7.98
CA ILE A 550 21.25 -18.89 -8.74
C ILE A 550 21.97 -17.82 -7.91
N ALA A 551 23.15 -17.41 -8.32
CA ALA A 551 23.95 -16.43 -7.59
C ALA A 551 23.80 -15.02 -8.19
N ILE A 552 23.51 -14.03 -7.33
CA ILE A 552 23.60 -12.61 -7.68
C ILE A 552 24.99 -12.15 -7.28
N VAL A 553 25.83 -11.83 -8.27
CA VAL A 553 27.26 -11.55 -8.05
C VAL A 553 27.68 -10.19 -8.61
N THR A 554 28.77 -9.64 -8.11
CA THR A 554 29.39 -8.45 -8.70
C THR A 554 30.01 -8.80 -10.06
N LYS A 555 29.86 -7.95 -11.05
CA LYS A 555 30.38 -8.11 -12.41
C LYS A 555 31.88 -8.49 -12.41
N GLY A 556 32.20 -9.51 -13.20
CA GLY A 556 33.56 -10.03 -13.29
C GLY A 556 33.93 -10.93 -12.10
N ASP A 557 32.98 -11.51 -11.38
CA ASP A 557 33.23 -12.56 -10.41
C ASP A 557 33.71 -13.83 -11.13
N THR A 558 34.88 -14.36 -10.71
CA THR A 558 35.52 -15.55 -11.31
C THR A 558 35.53 -16.75 -10.37
N VAL A 559 35.06 -16.61 -9.14
CA VAL A 559 35.08 -17.66 -8.10
C VAL A 559 33.70 -18.31 -8.02
N ILE A 560 32.67 -17.54 -7.64
CA ILE A 560 31.30 -18.06 -7.51
C ILE A 560 30.76 -18.50 -8.87
N SER A 561 31.12 -17.81 -9.96
CA SER A 561 30.70 -18.17 -11.33
C SER A 561 31.13 -19.56 -11.78
N LYS A 562 32.15 -20.15 -11.15
CA LYS A 562 32.59 -21.54 -11.41
C LYS A 562 31.84 -22.59 -10.61
N ILE A 563 31.12 -22.20 -9.60
CA ILE A 563 30.49 -23.11 -8.62
C ILE A 563 28.96 -23.06 -8.75
N ALA A 564 28.38 -21.87 -8.93
CA ALA A 564 26.95 -21.66 -9.10
C ALA A 564 26.48 -22.19 -10.47
N ASP A 565 25.23 -22.66 -10.53
CA ASP A 565 24.63 -23.14 -11.79
C ASP A 565 24.28 -21.97 -12.71
N THR A 566 23.97 -20.83 -12.15
CA THR A 566 23.67 -19.59 -12.88
C THR A 566 24.13 -18.38 -12.08
N CYS A 567 24.72 -17.40 -12.79
CA CYS A 567 25.07 -16.10 -12.19
C CYS A 567 24.36 -14.96 -12.90
N ILE A 568 23.86 -14.02 -12.10
CA ILE A 568 23.37 -12.71 -12.55
C ILE A 568 24.38 -11.68 -12.06
N GLU A 569 25.10 -11.09 -13.01
CA GLU A 569 26.18 -10.15 -12.72
C GLU A 569 25.65 -8.71 -12.62
N LEU A 570 25.96 -8.01 -11.54
CA LEU A 570 25.57 -6.65 -11.27
C LEU A 570 26.76 -5.69 -11.23
N PRO A 571 26.57 -4.40 -11.57
CA PRO A 571 27.63 -3.41 -11.38
C PRO A 571 28.04 -3.33 -9.91
N GLU A 572 29.34 -3.06 -9.68
CA GLU A 572 29.87 -2.87 -8.33
C GLU A 572 29.29 -1.61 -7.69
N THR A 573 28.96 -1.68 -6.39
CA THR A 573 28.57 -0.53 -5.58
C THR A 573 29.02 -0.72 -4.12
N MET A 574 28.80 0.30 -3.26
CA MET A 574 29.11 0.18 -1.85
C MET A 574 28.13 -0.77 -1.14
N GLU A 575 28.61 -1.57 -0.20
CA GLU A 575 27.82 -2.59 0.51
C GLU A 575 26.51 -2.03 1.09
N CYS A 576 26.52 -0.82 1.67
CA CYS A 576 25.34 -0.18 2.23
C CYS A 576 24.29 0.23 1.17
N LEU A 577 24.66 0.29 -0.12
CA LEU A 577 23.79 0.61 -1.25
C LEU A 577 23.46 -0.62 -2.12
N ASP A 578 24.12 -1.76 -1.89
CA ASP A 578 23.83 -3.04 -2.55
C ASP A 578 22.32 -3.37 -2.59
N PRO A 579 21.53 -3.14 -1.51
CA PRO A 579 20.09 -3.42 -1.53
C PRO A 579 19.34 -2.75 -2.67
N LEU A 580 19.76 -1.55 -3.10
CA LEU A 580 19.08 -0.80 -4.15
C LEU A 580 19.22 -1.46 -5.53
N ILE A 581 20.35 -2.12 -5.80
CA ILE A 581 20.60 -2.76 -7.10
C ILE A 581 20.33 -4.26 -7.09
N THR A 582 20.55 -4.95 -5.97
CA THR A 582 20.36 -6.40 -5.85
C THR A 582 18.88 -6.81 -5.80
N THR A 583 17.98 -5.92 -5.40
CA THR A 583 16.53 -6.15 -5.39
C THR A 583 15.95 -6.26 -6.80
N VAL A 584 16.44 -5.46 -7.75
CA VAL A 584 15.87 -5.37 -9.11
C VAL A 584 15.87 -6.72 -9.85
N PRO A 585 16.97 -7.50 -9.92
CA PRO A 585 16.94 -8.80 -10.58
C PRO A 585 16.06 -9.82 -9.87
N LEU A 586 15.84 -9.72 -8.55
CA LEU A 586 14.93 -10.60 -7.82
C LEU A 586 13.46 -10.27 -8.16
N GLN A 587 13.13 -9.00 -8.31
CA GLN A 587 11.81 -8.57 -8.77
C GLN A 587 11.54 -9.05 -10.20
N LEU A 588 12.52 -8.91 -11.12
CA LEU A 588 12.41 -9.41 -12.49
C LEU A 588 12.27 -10.94 -12.53
N LEU A 589 13.04 -11.67 -11.73
CA LEU A 589 12.97 -13.13 -11.64
C LEU A 589 11.56 -13.58 -11.18
N ALA A 590 11.04 -12.98 -10.12
CA ALA A 590 9.70 -13.27 -9.62
C ALA A 590 8.63 -12.95 -10.68
N TYR A 591 8.71 -11.78 -11.32
CA TYR A 591 7.82 -11.35 -12.37
C TYR A 591 7.78 -12.35 -13.54
N HIS A 592 8.94 -12.69 -14.11
CA HIS A 592 9.00 -13.57 -15.28
C HIS A 592 8.60 -15.01 -14.96
N ILE A 593 8.94 -15.55 -13.78
CA ILE A 593 8.43 -16.87 -13.35
C ILE A 593 6.89 -16.85 -13.29
N ALA A 594 6.29 -15.81 -12.70
CA ALA A 594 4.85 -15.70 -12.59
C ALA A 594 4.17 -15.58 -13.97
N VAL A 595 4.71 -14.76 -14.87
CA VAL A 595 4.20 -14.63 -16.25
C VAL A 595 4.32 -15.96 -17.00
N CYS A 596 5.44 -16.68 -16.91
CA CYS A 596 5.61 -17.99 -17.54
C CYS A 596 4.63 -19.04 -16.98
N LYS A 597 4.17 -18.88 -15.73
CA LYS A 597 3.13 -19.72 -15.12
C LYS A 597 1.70 -19.25 -15.46
N GLY A 598 1.54 -18.18 -16.25
CA GLY A 598 0.22 -17.64 -16.61
C GLY A 598 -0.52 -16.95 -15.46
N MET A 599 0.21 -16.46 -14.45
CA MET A 599 -0.38 -15.79 -13.29
C MET A 599 -0.64 -14.31 -13.57
N ASP A 600 -1.68 -13.75 -12.94
CA ASP A 600 -1.94 -12.30 -12.94
C ASP A 600 -0.98 -11.62 -11.95
N VAL A 601 0.03 -10.94 -12.46
CA VAL A 601 1.08 -10.31 -11.65
C VAL A 601 0.66 -8.97 -11.07
N ASP A 602 -0.31 -8.30 -11.68
CA ASP A 602 -0.82 -7.01 -11.19
C ASP A 602 -1.87 -7.18 -10.10
N GLN A 603 -2.68 -8.25 -10.20
CA GLN A 603 -3.78 -8.56 -9.29
C GLN A 603 -3.72 -10.04 -8.84
N PRO A 604 -2.70 -10.43 -8.07
CA PRO A 604 -2.56 -11.80 -7.60
C PRO A 604 -3.70 -12.16 -6.62
N ARG A 605 -4.19 -13.40 -6.72
CA ARG A 605 -5.30 -13.86 -5.87
C ARG A 605 -4.99 -13.69 -4.37
N ASN A 606 -6.02 -13.42 -3.59
CA ASN A 606 -5.97 -13.31 -2.12
C ASN A 606 -5.06 -12.19 -1.59
N LEU A 607 -4.68 -11.22 -2.42
CA LEU A 607 -3.87 -10.07 -2.01
C LEU A 607 -4.54 -8.76 -2.41
N ALA A 608 -4.42 -7.77 -1.55
CA ALA A 608 -4.80 -6.39 -1.82
C ALA A 608 -3.59 -5.48 -1.69
N LYS A 609 -3.55 -4.37 -2.44
CA LYS A 609 -2.41 -3.42 -2.44
C LYS A 609 -2.11 -2.85 -1.06
N SER A 610 -3.13 -2.65 -0.23
CA SER A 610 -2.99 -2.10 1.11
C SER A 610 -4.09 -2.64 2.01
N VAL A 611 -3.75 -3.00 3.24
CA VAL A 611 -4.68 -3.51 4.25
C VAL A 611 -5.06 -2.35 5.16
N THR A 612 -6.29 -1.85 5.03
CA THR A 612 -6.83 -0.69 5.79
C THR A 612 -7.87 -1.08 6.83
N VAL A 613 -8.11 -2.35 6.98
CA VAL A 613 -8.99 -2.95 7.99
C VAL A 613 -8.28 -4.15 8.60
N GLU A 614 -8.67 -4.49 9.78
CA GLU A 614 -8.19 -5.63 10.53
C GLU A 614 -9.02 -6.89 10.26
#